data_d193a7792e75fe736f2d868b26ae1d63
#
_entry.id   d193a7792e75fe736f2d868b26ae1d63
#
_cell.length_a   1.000
_cell.length_b   1.000
_cell.length_c   1.000
_cell.angle_alpha   90.00
_cell.angle_beta   90.00
_cell.angle_gamma   90.00
#
_symmetry.space_group_name_H-M   'P 1'
#
loop_
_entity.id
_entity.type
_entity.pdbx_description
1 polymer ?
#
loop_
_entity_poly.entity_id
_entity_poly.type
_entity_poly.pdbx_seq_one_letter_code
_entity_poly.pdbx_strand_id
1 'polypeptide(L)'
;LRGNSTLGETLDGTPGVASSYFGPNASRPIIRGLDGDRVRVLQNSGVSADASGVSADHAVPADPIAAERIEVLRGPATLLYGGSAVGGVVNVIDNRIPRERQFDAAGGVGGRMQLEAASGNAERTAAALLETGTDRFTLHVDGFHRQSGDVGVPVELPCSASGAVTSARAICNSAAQSRGVAVGGAVFGESTRLGASVSSYHSDYG
;
A
#
# COMPACT_ATOMS: atom_id res chain seq x y z
N LEU A 1 11.52 -1.39 3.11
CA LEU A 1 10.23 -0.92 3.64
C LEU A 1 9.95 -1.64 4.95
N ARG A 2 9.45 -0.95 5.96
CA ARG A 2 8.94 -1.59 7.18
C ARG A 2 7.69 -2.36 6.79
N GLY A 3 7.52 -3.59 7.26
CA GLY A 3 6.39 -4.45 6.92
C GLY A 3 5.07 -4.03 7.57
N ASN A 4 4.71 -2.75 7.49
CA ASN A 4 3.48 -2.24 8.05
C ASN A 4 2.31 -2.44 7.08
N SER A 5 1.11 -2.61 7.62
CA SER A 5 -0.08 -2.97 6.85
C SER A 5 -0.64 -1.84 6.01
N THR A 6 -0.36 -0.59 6.38
CA THR A 6 -0.92 0.58 5.72
C THR A 6 0.16 1.56 5.25
N LEU A 7 -0.22 2.42 4.31
CA LEU A 7 0.66 3.46 3.80
C LEU A 7 1.01 4.50 4.89
N GLY A 8 0.05 4.85 5.75
CA GLY A 8 0.28 5.76 6.87
C GLY A 8 1.34 5.21 7.83
N GLU A 9 1.15 3.99 8.31
CA GLU A 9 2.08 3.34 9.25
C GLU A 9 3.47 3.11 8.63
N THR A 10 3.55 2.79 7.33
CA THR A 10 4.82 2.61 6.64
C THR A 10 5.65 3.89 6.61
N LEU A 11 4.99 5.04 6.49
CA LEU A 11 5.62 6.35 6.44
C LEU A 11 5.79 6.99 7.82
N ASP A 12 5.15 6.44 8.85
CA ASP A 12 5.27 6.93 10.22
C ASP A 12 6.72 6.88 10.70
N GLY A 13 7.16 7.92 11.34
CA GLY A 13 8.57 8.13 11.71
C GLY A 13 9.44 8.73 10.61
N THR A 14 8.92 8.97 9.40
CA THR A 14 9.58 9.85 8.43
C THR A 14 9.46 11.31 8.93
N PRO A 15 10.54 12.11 8.94
CA PRO A 15 10.48 13.46 9.47
C PRO A 15 9.33 14.28 8.88
N GLY A 16 8.43 14.80 9.75
CA GLY A 16 7.26 15.58 9.36
C GLY A 16 6.12 14.78 8.74
N VAL A 17 6.14 13.47 8.86
CA VAL A 17 5.04 12.56 8.50
C VAL A 17 4.61 11.80 9.74
N ALA A 18 3.31 11.69 9.94
CA ALA A 18 2.66 10.85 10.94
C ALA A 18 1.59 9.98 10.27
N SER A 19 1.05 9.04 11.00
CA SER A 19 -0.06 8.19 10.54
C SER A 19 -1.36 8.59 11.23
N SER A 20 -2.47 8.64 10.50
CA SER A 20 -3.80 8.56 11.10
C SER A 20 -4.11 7.11 11.46
N TYR A 21 -5.12 6.90 12.29
CA TYR A 21 -5.66 5.58 12.58
C TYR A 21 -7.16 5.69 12.86
N PHE A 22 -7.97 5.20 11.94
CA PHE A 22 -9.44 5.13 12.08
C PHE A 22 -9.94 3.69 12.20
N GLY A 23 -9.05 2.74 12.22
CA GLY A 23 -9.32 1.33 12.32
C GLY A 23 -8.26 0.51 11.58
N PRO A 24 -8.35 -0.81 11.65
CA PRO A 24 -7.44 -1.68 10.90
C PRO A 24 -7.53 -1.36 9.41
N ASN A 25 -6.39 -1.34 8.73
CA ASN A 25 -6.23 -0.94 7.33
C ASN A 25 -6.67 0.50 6.96
N ALA A 26 -7.35 1.24 7.83
CA ALA A 26 -7.82 2.61 7.60
C ALA A 26 -6.85 3.63 8.20
N SER A 27 -5.70 3.78 7.58
CA SER A 27 -4.66 4.72 8.00
C SER A 27 -4.07 5.46 6.80
N ARG A 28 -3.90 6.77 6.94
CA ARG A 28 -3.37 7.66 5.93
C ARG A 28 -2.13 8.39 6.42
N PRO A 29 -1.22 8.78 5.52
CA PRO A 29 -0.13 9.69 5.88
C PRO A 29 -0.68 11.09 6.20
N ILE A 30 -0.24 11.64 7.34
CA ILE A 30 -0.42 13.02 7.76
C ILE A 30 0.89 13.75 7.50
N ILE A 31 0.88 14.80 6.70
CA ILE A 31 2.10 15.54 6.36
C ILE A 31 2.02 16.94 6.98
N ARG A 32 2.94 17.25 7.90
CA ARG A 32 2.99 18.54 8.62
C ARG A 32 1.66 18.93 9.27
N GLY A 33 0.92 17.94 9.82
CA GLY A 33 -0.38 18.13 10.44
C GLY A 33 -1.55 18.27 9.49
N LEU A 34 -1.34 18.12 8.18
CA LEU A 34 -2.40 18.13 7.17
C LEU A 34 -2.75 16.72 6.74
N ASP A 35 -4.04 16.42 6.62
CA ASP A 35 -4.62 15.10 6.34
C ASP A 35 -5.76 15.20 5.31
N GLY A 36 -6.38 14.07 5.01
CA GLY A 36 -7.54 13.96 4.14
C GLY A 36 -7.23 14.39 2.70
N ASP A 37 -8.07 15.21 2.15
CA ASP A 37 -7.95 15.74 0.79
C ASP A 37 -6.76 16.69 0.57
N ARG A 38 -6.08 17.10 1.66
CA ARG A 38 -4.88 17.97 1.60
C ARG A 38 -3.58 17.20 1.37
N VAL A 39 -3.60 15.88 1.49
CA VAL A 39 -2.49 14.98 1.16
C VAL A 39 -2.90 14.08 0.03
N ARG A 40 -2.30 14.27 -1.13
CA ARG A 40 -2.63 13.51 -2.31
C ARG A 40 -1.83 12.21 -2.39
N VAL A 41 -2.53 11.10 -2.53
CA VAL A 41 -1.92 9.79 -2.80
C VAL A 41 -1.97 9.52 -4.30
N LEU A 42 -0.83 9.18 -4.87
CA LEU A 42 -0.67 8.82 -6.27
C LEU A 42 -0.15 7.38 -6.39
N GLN A 43 -0.48 6.74 -7.47
CA GLN A 43 0.11 5.47 -7.88
C GLN A 43 0.79 5.64 -9.23
N ASN A 44 2.09 5.37 -9.29
CA ASN A 44 2.92 5.57 -10.50
C ASN A 44 2.79 6.96 -11.13
N SER A 45 2.68 7.99 -10.29
CA SER A 45 2.44 9.40 -10.66
C SER A 45 1.05 9.68 -11.28
N GLY A 46 0.18 8.67 -11.35
CA GLY A 46 -1.22 8.81 -11.74
C GLY A 46 -2.14 9.02 -10.54
N VAL A 47 -3.30 9.60 -10.80
CA VAL A 47 -4.32 9.76 -9.75
C VAL A 47 -4.89 8.39 -9.41
N SER A 48 -4.83 8.01 -8.13
CA SER A 48 -5.50 6.83 -7.61
C SER A 48 -6.98 7.13 -7.38
N ALA A 49 -7.85 6.16 -7.68
CA ALA A 49 -9.26 6.20 -7.28
C ALA A 49 -9.33 5.88 -5.77
N ASP A 50 -9.15 6.91 -4.95
CA ASP A 50 -8.94 6.81 -3.50
C ASP A 50 -10.09 7.48 -2.75
N ALA A 51 -11.00 6.68 -2.22
CA ALA A 51 -12.09 7.16 -1.37
C ALA A 51 -11.61 7.65 0.01
N SER A 52 -10.44 7.20 0.46
CA SER A 52 -9.88 7.56 1.77
C SER A 52 -9.53 9.05 1.88
N GLY A 53 -9.36 9.76 0.76
CA GLY A 53 -9.20 11.20 0.75
C GLY A 53 -10.45 11.97 1.17
N VAL A 54 -11.62 11.37 1.01
CA VAL A 54 -12.93 11.98 1.32
C VAL A 54 -13.46 11.49 2.66
N SER A 55 -13.23 10.23 2.99
CA SER A 55 -13.69 9.60 4.23
C SER A 55 -12.54 8.82 4.87
N ALA A 56 -12.18 9.20 6.09
CA ALA A 56 -10.99 8.71 6.79
C ALA A 56 -11.07 7.24 7.23
N ASP A 57 -12.27 6.68 7.23
CA ASP A 57 -12.57 5.28 7.53
C ASP A 57 -12.32 4.33 6.35
N HIS A 58 -11.99 4.87 5.18
CA HIS A 58 -11.64 4.06 4.02
C HIS A 58 -10.14 3.78 3.96
N ALA A 59 -9.79 2.54 3.60
CA ALA A 59 -8.42 2.16 3.36
C ALA A 59 -7.85 2.85 2.11
N VAL A 60 -6.58 3.22 2.15
CA VAL A 60 -5.85 3.64 0.94
C VAL A 60 -5.67 2.41 0.05
N PRO A 61 -6.07 2.45 -1.24
CA PRO A 61 -6.03 1.27 -2.11
C PRO A 61 -4.61 1.00 -2.66
N ALA A 62 -3.61 1.09 -1.80
CA ALA A 62 -2.20 0.86 -2.11
C ALA A 62 -1.53 0.14 -0.94
N ASP A 63 -1.27 -1.15 -1.09
CA ASP A 63 -0.50 -1.89 -0.09
C ASP A 63 1.00 -1.64 -0.29
N PRO A 64 1.71 -1.21 0.76
CA PRO A 64 3.15 -0.94 0.69
C PRO A 64 4.00 -2.14 0.26
N ILE A 65 3.52 -3.36 0.45
CA ILE A 65 4.25 -4.59 0.11
C ILE A 65 4.49 -4.74 -1.40
N ALA A 66 3.57 -4.19 -2.21
CA ALA A 66 3.68 -4.18 -3.67
C ALA A 66 4.52 -3.01 -4.19
N ALA A 67 4.90 -2.08 -3.31
CA ALA A 67 5.66 -0.90 -3.70
C ALA A 67 7.15 -1.23 -3.87
N GLU A 68 7.73 -0.77 -4.95
CA GLU A 68 9.18 -0.70 -5.14
C GLU A 68 9.75 0.49 -4.37
N ARG A 69 9.06 1.63 -4.43
CA ARG A 69 9.47 2.89 -3.80
C ARG A 69 8.26 3.73 -3.43
N ILE A 70 8.36 4.45 -2.31
CA ILE A 70 7.39 5.45 -1.91
C ILE A 70 8.10 6.79 -1.82
N GLU A 71 7.61 7.78 -2.55
CA GLU A 71 8.12 9.14 -2.59
C GLU A 71 7.19 10.07 -1.83
N VAL A 72 7.77 10.92 -0.97
CA VAL A 72 7.01 11.93 -0.23
C VAL A 72 7.50 13.31 -0.69
N LEU A 73 6.66 14.01 -1.44
CA LEU A 73 6.91 15.37 -1.89
C LEU A 73 6.26 16.36 -0.93
N ARG A 74 7.02 17.39 -0.57
CA ARG A 74 6.60 18.45 0.36
C ARG A 74 7.02 19.81 -0.17
N GLY A 75 6.22 20.83 0.12
CA GLY A 75 6.54 22.20 -0.25
C GLY A 75 5.99 22.61 -1.62
N PRO A 76 6.49 23.68 -2.24
CA PRO A 76 5.86 24.32 -3.41
C PRO A 76 5.68 23.41 -4.63
N ALA A 77 6.52 22.39 -4.79
CA ALA A 77 6.42 21.43 -5.89
C ALA A 77 5.10 20.63 -5.88
N THR A 78 4.43 20.55 -4.74
CA THR A 78 3.13 19.85 -4.61
C THR A 78 2.01 20.56 -5.36
N LEU A 79 2.14 21.85 -5.64
CA LEU A 79 1.17 22.63 -6.42
C LEU A 79 0.99 22.09 -7.85
N LEU A 80 2.00 21.42 -8.40
CA LEU A 80 1.90 20.74 -9.71
C LEU A 80 0.84 19.63 -9.72
N TYR A 81 0.46 19.14 -8.54
CA TYR A 81 -0.51 18.04 -8.37
C TYR A 81 -1.90 18.54 -7.98
N GLY A 82 -2.14 19.86 -8.04
CA GLY A 82 -3.44 20.51 -7.79
C GLY A 82 -3.62 20.97 -6.34
N GLY A 83 -4.73 21.70 -6.11
CA GLY A 83 -5.02 22.33 -4.81
C GLY A 83 -5.17 21.37 -3.64
N SER A 84 -5.52 20.13 -3.88
CA SER A 84 -5.61 19.08 -2.85
C SER A 84 -4.24 18.59 -2.36
N ALA A 85 -3.13 19.06 -2.92
CA ALA A 85 -1.79 18.64 -2.53
C ALA A 85 -1.08 19.66 -1.61
N VAL A 86 -1.82 20.53 -0.93
CA VAL A 86 -1.25 21.59 -0.07
C VAL A 86 -0.38 21.04 1.06
N GLY A 87 -0.75 19.92 1.65
CA GLY A 87 0.01 19.23 2.69
C GLY A 87 1.21 18.48 2.13
N GLY A 88 1.02 17.85 0.99
CA GLY A 88 2.03 17.01 0.37
C GLY A 88 1.45 16.04 -0.65
N VAL A 89 2.36 15.32 -1.28
CA VAL A 89 2.04 14.22 -2.20
C VAL A 89 2.79 12.97 -1.76
N VAL A 90 2.11 11.86 -1.69
CA VAL A 90 2.71 10.53 -1.51
C VAL A 90 2.51 9.76 -2.82
N ASN A 91 3.61 9.41 -3.47
CA ASN A 91 3.59 8.67 -4.73
C ASN A 91 4.10 7.25 -4.48
N VAL A 92 3.22 6.28 -4.60
CA VAL A 92 3.55 4.86 -4.49
C VAL A 92 3.93 4.37 -5.88
N ILE A 93 5.16 3.90 -6.01
CA ILE A 93 5.72 3.42 -7.27
C ILE A 93 5.88 1.92 -7.18
N ASP A 94 5.23 1.21 -8.06
CA ASP A 94 5.42 -0.21 -8.33
C ASP A 94 6.13 -0.41 -9.68
N ASN A 95 6.55 -1.65 -9.97
CA ASN A 95 7.20 -1.99 -11.24
C ASN A 95 6.28 -2.83 -12.15
N ARG A 96 4.97 -2.73 -12.00
CA ARG A 96 4.00 -3.47 -12.81
C ARG A 96 4.09 -3.11 -14.29
N ILE A 97 4.48 -1.86 -14.58
CA ILE A 97 4.83 -1.42 -15.93
C ILE A 97 6.31 -1.04 -15.90
N PRO A 98 7.23 -1.97 -16.19
CA PRO A 98 8.66 -1.73 -16.12
C PRO A 98 9.09 -0.51 -16.94
N ARG A 99 9.89 0.36 -16.33
CA ARG A 99 10.32 1.62 -16.95
C ARG A 99 11.58 1.48 -17.77
N GLU A 100 12.38 0.49 -17.45
CA GLU A 100 13.68 0.21 -18.07
C GLU A 100 13.75 -1.25 -18.46
N ARG A 101 14.67 -1.57 -19.37
CA ARG A 101 15.00 -2.96 -19.74
C ARG A 101 15.68 -3.63 -18.55
N GLN A 102 15.06 -4.69 -18.03
CA GLN A 102 15.56 -5.40 -16.85
C GLN A 102 16.43 -6.60 -17.21
N PHE A 103 16.29 -7.09 -18.43
CA PHE A 103 16.98 -8.28 -18.92
C PHE A 103 17.71 -7.95 -20.22
N ASP A 104 18.73 -8.72 -20.52
CA ASP A 104 19.45 -8.67 -21.79
C ASP A 104 18.75 -9.48 -22.89
N ALA A 105 19.36 -9.59 -24.05
CA ALA A 105 18.83 -10.32 -25.20
C ALA A 105 18.69 -11.84 -24.95
N ALA A 106 19.47 -12.39 -24.02
CA ALA A 106 19.38 -13.80 -23.64
C ALA A 106 18.16 -14.08 -22.78
N GLY A 107 17.56 -13.03 -22.23
CA GLY A 107 16.43 -13.12 -21.34
C GLY A 107 16.80 -13.48 -19.91
N GLY A 108 15.80 -13.42 -19.04
CA GLY A 108 16.00 -13.72 -17.63
C GLY A 108 14.70 -13.90 -16.86
N VAL A 109 14.87 -14.38 -15.63
CA VAL A 109 13.81 -14.48 -14.63
C VAL A 109 14.33 -13.91 -13.32
N GLY A 110 13.56 -13.03 -12.71
CA GLY A 110 13.81 -12.47 -11.39
C GLY A 110 12.58 -12.62 -10.52
N GLY A 111 12.75 -12.54 -9.20
CA GLY A 111 11.61 -12.58 -8.31
C GLY A 111 11.99 -12.35 -6.87
N ARG A 112 10.96 -12.10 -6.06
CA ARG A 112 11.08 -11.90 -4.62
C ARG A 112 9.91 -12.59 -3.93
N MET A 113 10.17 -13.18 -2.78
CA MET A 113 9.15 -13.71 -1.88
C MET A 113 9.36 -13.09 -0.50
N GLN A 114 8.27 -12.77 0.18
CA GLN A 114 8.29 -12.19 1.51
C GLN A 114 7.26 -12.91 2.37
N LEU A 115 7.67 -13.33 3.55
CA LEU A 115 6.81 -13.93 4.57
C LEU A 115 7.03 -13.17 5.87
N GLU A 116 5.97 -12.74 6.49
CA GLU A 116 6.01 -12.00 7.75
C GLU A 116 4.98 -12.59 8.72
N ALA A 117 5.31 -12.51 10.02
CA ALA A 117 4.40 -12.86 11.10
C ALA A 117 4.61 -11.91 12.27
N ALA A 118 3.51 -11.47 12.89
CA ALA A 118 3.53 -10.65 14.09
C ALA A 118 2.62 -11.26 15.17
N SER A 119 3.06 -11.25 16.41
CA SER A 119 2.33 -11.92 17.51
C SER A 119 1.27 -11.04 18.17
N GLY A 120 1.37 -9.71 18.07
CA GLY A 120 0.47 -8.77 18.75
C GLY A 120 -0.98 -8.85 18.30
N ASN A 121 -1.18 -9.16 17.04
CA ASN A 121 -2.48 -9.35 16.39
C ASN A 121 -2.55 -10.65 15.58
N ALA A 122 -1.64 -11.59 15.84
CA ALA A 122 -1.51 -12.85 15.08
C ALA A 122 -1.43 -12.64 13.56
N GLU A 123 -0.84 -11.53 13.11
CA GLU A 123 -0.73 -11.19 11.69
C GLU A 123 0.16 -12.18 10.94
N ARG A 124 -0.27 -12.52 9.74
CA ARG A 124 0.47 -13.32 8.76
C ARG A 124 0.38 -12.68 7.41
N THR A 125 1.52 -12.47 6.78
CA THR A 125 1.62 -11.87 5.45
C THR A 125 2.49 -12.76 4.57
N ALA A 126 1.99 -13.00 3.37
CA ALA A 126 2.76 -13.64 2.30
C ALA A 126 2.64 -12.78 1.04
N ALA A 127 3.78 -12.52 0.40
CA ALA A 127 3.83 -11.80 -0.88
C ALA A 127 4.86 -12.45 -1.79
N ALA A 128 4.58 -12.40 -3.09
CA ALA A 128 5.48 -12.87 -4.11
C ALA A 128 5.42 -11.96 -5.34
N LEU A 129 6.54 -11.82 -6.00
CA LEU A 129 6.72 -11.09 -7.23
C LEU A 129 7.59 -11.93 -8.16
N LEU A 130 7.24 -12.00 -9.42
CA LEU A 130 7.97 -12.65 -10.49
C LEU A 130 8.06 -11.71 -11.69
N GLU A 131 9.25 -11.60 -12.24
CA GLU A 131 9.53 -10.87 -13.47
C GLU A 131 10.29 -11.75 -14.46
N THR A 132 9.95 -11.64 -15.72
CA THR A 132 10.65 -12.35 -16.80
C THR A 132 10.61 -11.54 -18.09
N GLY A 133 11.58 -11.72 -18.93
CA GLY A 133 11.62 -10.99 -20.19
C GLY A 133 12.96 -11.06 -20.90
N THR A 134 13.12 -10.14 -21.85
CA THR A 134 14.33 -9.92 -22.63
C THR A 134 14.62 -8.41 -22.69
N ASP A 135 15.58 -8.02 -23.51
CA ASP A 135 15.84 -6.61 -23.85
C ASP A 135 14.67 -5.92 -24.59
N ARG A 136 13.69 -6.70 -25.10
CA ARG A 136 12.55 -6.19 -25.89
C ARG A 136 11.25 -6.14 -25.13
N PHE A 137 11.08 -6.97 -24.10
CA PHE A 137 9.88 -6.98 -23.28
C PHE A 137 10.18 -7.44 -21.87
N THR A 138 9.36 -7.01 -20.91
CA THR A 138 9.33 -7.53 -19.55
C THR A 138 7.89 -7.77 -19.14
N LEU A 139 7.65 -8.93 -18.52
CA LEU A 139 6.41 -9.29 -17.87
C LEU A 139 6.61 -9.26 -16.36
N HIS A 140 5.60 -8.79 -15.64
CA HIS A 140 5.57 -8.68 -14.19
C HIS A 140 4.29 -9.31 -13.66
N VAL A 141 4.42 -10.12 -12.61
CA VAL A 141 3.30 -10.68 -11.85
C VAL A 141 3.61 -10.50 -10.37
N ASP A 142 2.70 -9.91 -9.62
CA ASP A 142 2.81 -9.81 -8.17
C ASP A 142 1.50 -10.22 -7.50
N GLY A 143 1.61 -10.66 -6.25
CA GLY A 143 0.45 -10.91 -5.41
C GLY A 143 0.82 -10.98 -3.95
N PHE A 144 -0.14 -10.64 -3.10
CA PHE A 144 0.01 -10.73 -1.65
C PHE A 144 -1.29 -11.12 -0.98
N HIS A 145 -1.14 -11.69 0.21
CA HIS A 145 -2.22 -11.95 1.16
C HIS A 145 -1.74 -11.61 2.55
N ARG A 146 -2.52 -10.79 3.27
CA ARG A 146 -2.31 -10.39 4.66
C ARG A 146 -3.58 -10.66 5.44
N GLN A 147 -3.44 -11.23 6.63
CA GLN A 147 -4.52 -11.45 7.56
C GLN A 147 -4.05 -11.19 8.98
N SER A 148 -4.83 -10.45 9.75
CA SER A 148 -4.62 -10.25 11.18
C SER A 148 -5.89 -10.59 11.96
N GLY A 149 -5.70 -11.03 13.19
CA GLY A 149 -6.76 -11.10 14.20
C GLY A 149 -6.86 -9.80 14.99
N ASP A 150 -7.72 -9.81 16.01
CA ASP A 150 -7.84 -8.67 16.91
C ASP A 150 -6.54 -8.40 17.68
N VAL A 151 -6.26 -7.12 17.92
CA VAL A 151 -5.06 -6.68 18.64
C VAL A 151 -5.17 -7.07 20.10
N GLY A 152 -4.26 -7.93 20.57
CA GLY A 152 -4.18 -8.35 21.95
C GLY A 152 -3.75 -7.22 22.89
N VAL A 153 -4.43 -7.08 24.04
CA VAL A 153 -4.11 -6.11 25.09
C VAL A 153 -4.02 -6.79 26.46
N PRO A 154 -3.21 -6.26 27.40
CA PRO A 154 -3.03 -6.89 28.71
C PRO A 154 -4.22 -6.72 29.66
N VAL A 155 -5.19 -5.88 29.31
CA VAL A 155 -6.38 -5.56 30.12
C VAL A 155 -7.65 -6.06 29.44
N GLU A 156 -8.68 -6.35 30.22
CA GLU A 156 -10.00 -6.67 29.69
C GLU A 156 -10.70 -5.38 29.24
N LEU A 157 -11.17 -5.38 28.00
CA LEU A 157 -11.95 -4.30 27.42
C LEU A 157 -13.38 -4.76 27.11
N PRO A 158 -14.38 -3.87 27.25
CA PRO A 158 -15.72 -4.21 26.83
C PRO A 158 -15.79 -4.37 25.31
N CYS A 159 -16.37 -5.46 24.86
CA CYS A 159 -16.63 -5.74 23.46
C CYS A 159 -18.14 -5.77 23.22
N SER A 160 -18.62 -4.97 22.29
CA SER A 160 -20.01 -5.01 21.87
C SER A 160 -20.12 -5.71 20.52
N ALA A 161 -20.75 -6.87 20.50
CA ALA A 161 -21.04 -7.60 19.27
C ALA A 161 -22.52 -8.01 19.28
N SER A 162 -23.23 -7.72 18.21
CA SER A 162 -24.64 -8.11 18.03
C SER A 162 -25.57 -7.73 19.21
N GLY A 163 -25.31 -6.60 19.87
CA GLY A 163 -26.12 -6.11 20.99
C GLY A 163 -25.78 -6.73 22.35
N ALA A 164 -24.85 -7.67 22.44
CA ALA A 164 -24.33 -8.21 23.69
C ALA A 164 -22.99 -7.54 24.02
N VAL A 165 -22.81 -7.15 25.28
CA VAL A 165 -21.53 -6.66 25.80
C VAL A 165 -20.82 -7.83 26.48
N THR A 166 -19.67 -8.19 25.95
CA THR A 166 -18.76 -9.17 26.54
C THR A 166 -17.44 -8.49 26.89
N SER A 167 -16.54 -9.14 27.60
CA SER A 167 -15.19 -8.63 27.81
C SER A 167 -14.17 -9.52 27.11
N ALA A 168 -13.13 -8.91 26.57
CA ALA A 168 -12.02 -9.61 25.94
C ALA A 168 -10.69 -8.89 26.22
N ARG A 169 -9.59 -9.66 26.20
CA ARG A 169 -8.24 -9.08 26.24
C ARG A 169 -7.77 -8.76 24.82
N ALA A 170 -8.62 -8.07 24.09
CA ALA A 170 -8.37 -7.63 22.74
C ALA A 170 -9.14 -6.35 22.42
N ILE A 171 -8.65 -5.57 21.48
CA ILE A 171 -9.40 -4.49 20.86
C ILE A 171 -10.33 -5.14 19.85
N CYS A 172 -11.59 -5.27 20.19
CA CYS A 172 -12.56 -5.94 19.34
C CYS A 172 -12.80 -5.19 18.05
N ASN A 173 -13.05 -5.93 16.99
CA ASN A 173 -13.24 -5.38 15.65
C ASN A 173 -11.97 -4.71 15.08
N SER A 174 -10.80 -5.19 15.49
CA SER A 174 -9.52 -4.72 14.98
C SER A 174 -8.84 -5.74 14.05
N ALA A 175 -9.53 -6.83 13.73
CA ALA A 175 -9.09 -7.79 12.72
C ALA A 175 -9.18 -7.19 11.32
N ALA A 176 -8.27 -7.61 10.45
CA ALA A 176 -8.25 -7.16 9.06
C ALA A 176 -7.72 -8.23 8.11
N GLN A 177 -8.18 -8.18 6.88
CA GLN A 177 -7.66 -8.99 5.80
C GLN A 177 -7.48 -8.13 4.56
N SER A 178 -6.35 -8.28 3.87
CA SER A 178 -6.13 -7.67 2.57
C SER A 178 -5.45 -8.64 1.61
N ARG A 179 -5.79 -8.52 0.35
CA ARG A 179 -5.19 -9.31 -0.73
C ARG A 179 -5.11 -8.51 -2.00
N GLY A 180 -4.10 -8.76 -2.78
CA GLY A 180 -3.94 -8.13 -4.07
C GLY A 180 -3.25 -9.06 -5.05
N VAL A 181 -3.54 -8.85 -6.32
CA VAL A 181 -2.86 -9.50 -7.43
C VAL A 181 -2.75 -8.51 -8.57
N ALA A 182 -1.63 -8.53 -9.26
CA ALA A 182 -1.43 -7.75 -10.46
C ALA A 182 -0.64 -8.50 -11.51
N VAL A 183 -0.91 -8.15 -12.76
CA VAL A 183 -0.15 -8.58 -13.93
C VAL A 183 0.11 -7.35 -14.77
N GLY A 184 1.32 -7.21 -15.24
CA GLY A 184 1.71 -6.10 -16.09
C GLY A 184 2.89 -6.43 -16.97
N GLY A 185 3.30 -5.46 -17.76
CA GLY A 185 4.47 -5.60 -18.59
C GLY A 185 4.70 -4.41 -19.50
N ALA A 186 5.84 -4.41 -20.14
CA ALA A 186 6.22 -3.40 -21.10
C ALA A 186 6.97 -4.02 -22.29
N VAL A 187 6.82 -3.40 -23.45
CA VAL A 187 7.58 -3.67 -24.66
C VAL A 187 8.47 -2.45 -24.95
N PHE A 188 9.72 -2.71 -25.29
CA PHE A 188 10.74 -1.69 -25.51
C PHE A 188 11.16 -1.69 -26.97
N GLY A 189 10.95 -0.56 -27.66
CA GLY A 189 11.56 -0.24 -28.94
C GLY A 189 12.87 0.51 -28.75
N GLU A 190 13.45 1.01 -29.83
CA GLU A 190 14.71 1.78 -29.79
C GLU A 190 14.55 3.08 -28.98
N SER A 191 13.48 3.83 -29.22
CA SER A 191 13.18 5.11 -28.53
C SER A 191 11.78 5.15 -27.94
N THR A 192 11.07 4.04 -27.94
CA THR A 192 9.68 3.96 -27.50
C THR A 192 9.49 2.87 -26.47
N ARG A 193 8.52 3.08 -25.58
CA ARG A 193 8.06 2.08 -24.64
C ARG A 193 6.53 2.09 -24.61
N LEU A 194 5.95 0.91 -24.67
CA LEU A 194 4.51 0.71 -24.46
C LEU A 194 4.32 -0.32 -23.34
N GLY A 195 3.48 -0.04 -22.38
CA GLY A 195 3.21 -0.95 -21.29
C GLY A 195 1.78 -0.81 -20.77
N ALA A 196 1.31 -1.87 -20.15
CA ALA A 196 0.01 -1.92 -19.50
C ALA A 196 0.06 -2.82 -18.26
N SER A 197 -0.84 -2.58 -17.32
CA SER A 197 -1.04 -3.45 -16.17
C SER A 197 -2.50 -3.50 -15.79
N VAL A 198 -2.90 -4.60 -15.16
CA VAL A 198 -4.18 -4.76 -14.49
C VAL A 198 -3.92 -5.27 -13.09
N SER A 199 -4.64 -4.71 -12.11
CA SER A 199 -4.54 -5.12 -10.72
C SER A 199 -5.91 -5.21 -10.06
N SER A 200 -6.00 -6.07 -9.06
CA SER A 200 -7.15 -6.17 -8.15
C SER A 200 -6.64 -6.06 -6.73
N TYR A 201 -7.32 -5.26 -5.92
CA TYR A 201 -7.07 -5.10 -4.50
C TYR A 201 -8.37 -5.26 -3.75
N HIS A 202 -8.35 -6.02 -2.67
CA HIS A 202 -9.48 -6.24 -1.80
C HIS A 202 -9.05 -6.12 -0.35
N SER A 203 -9.85 -5.44 0.46
CA SER A 203 -9.58 -5.24 1.89
C SER A 203 -10.88 -5.33 2.67
N ASP A 204 -10.90 -6.18 3.69
CA ASP A 204 -11.96 -6.33 4.68
C ASP A 204 -11.40 -5.96 6.05
N TYR A 205 -12.09 -5.12 6.80
CA TYR A 205 -11.68 -4.68 8.13
C TYR A 205 -12.88 -4.13 8.91
N GLY A 206 -12.80 -4.19 10.23
CA GLY A 206 -13.75 -3.64 11.17
C GLY A 206 -14.75 -4.62 11.72
#